data_5df951f05d116db64f6489c758aec342
#
_entry.id   5df951f05d116db64f6489c758aec342
#
_cell.length_a   1.000
_cell.length_b   1.000
_cell.length_c   1.000
_cell.angle_alpha   90.00
_cell.angle_beta   90.00
_cell.angle_gamma   90.00
#
_symmetry.space_group_name_H-M   'P 1'
#
loop_
_entity.id
_entity.type
_entity.pdbx_description
1 polymer ?
#
loop_
_entity_poly.entity_id
_entity_poly.type
_entity_poly.pdbx_seq_one_letter_code
_entity_poly.pdbx_strand_id
1 'polypeptide(L)'
;MGVTRSQLKKIMPNAPYVRIDKYLDYLNKAMQEFGIITKEREAHFLAQVAHESAEMRYTRELASGDKYEGRKDLGNIQKGDGRRFKGRGFIQVTGRANYTRYKLFCGYDVVSKPELLELPRGATRSAAWFFTAGCGQNLCILADLDNGRNTELILQNITKVVNGGLNGLDSRRRYLQRAKNAL
;
A
#
# COMPACT_ATOMS: atom_id res chain seq x y z
N MET A 1 9.03 -16.07 8.04
CA MET A 1 10.04 -15.75 7.01
C MET A 1 9.44 -14.65 6.16
N GLY A 2 10.20 -13.72 5.66
CA GLY A 2 9.69 -12.69 4.76
C GLY A 2 10.14 -12.95 3.33
N VAL A 3 9.74 -12.07 2.42
CA VAL A 3 10.15 -12.15 1.02
C VAL A 3 11.64 -11.82 0.85
N THR A 4 12.28 -12.48 -0.10
CA THR A 4 13.68 -12.25 -0.46
C THR A 4 13.83 -11.17 -1.54
N ARG A 5 15.06 -10.65 -1.69
CA ARG A 5 15.44 -9.73 -2.76
C ARG A 5 15.10 -10.30 -4.15
N SER A 6 15.40 -11.59 -4.37
CA SER A 6 15.13 -12.28 -5.64
C SER A 6 13.64 -12.40 -5.91
N GLN A 7 12.83 -12.73 -4.90
CA GLN A 7 11.37 -12.80 -5.03
C GLN A 7 10.78 -11.44 -5.37
N LEU A 8 11.18 -10.35 -4.66
CA LEU A 8 10.71 -9.01 -5.01
C LEU A 8 11.09 -8.61 -6.42
N LYS A 9 12.29 -8.96 -6.90
CA LYS A 9 12.70 -8.69 -8.28
C LYS A 9 11.87 -9.45 -9.31
N LYS A 10 11.46 -10.68 -9.01
CA LYS A 10 10.53 -11.45 -9.89
C LYS A 10 9.14 -10.84 -9.91
N ILE A 11 8.65 -10.36 -8.76
CA ILE A 11 7.33 -9.72 -8.65
C ILE A 11 7.33 -8.36 -9.34
N MET A 12 8.36 -7.55 -9.11
CA MET A 12 8.54 -6.17 -9.58
C MET A 12 9.77 -6.05 -10.48
N PRO A 13 9.70 -6.54 -11.72
CA PRO A 13 10.89 -6.69 -12.58
C PRO A 13 11.53 -5.35 -12.99
N ASN A 14 10.77 -4.25 -12.96
CA ASN A 14 11.31 -2.93 -13.29
C ASN A 14 11.83 -2.17 -12.05
N ALA A 15 11.62 -2.70 -10.83
CA ALA A 15 12.19 -2.10 -9.63
C ALA A 15 13.72 -2.18 -9.67
N PRO A 16 14.46 -1.05 -9.59
CA PRO A 16 15.90 -1.09 -9.45
C PRO A 16 16.31 -1.80 -8.16
N TYR A 17 17.39 -2.57 -8.18
CA TYR A 17 17.86 -3.27 -6.99
C TYR A 17 18.11 -2.34 -5.81
N VAL A 18 18.62 -1.13 -6.04
CA VAL A 18 18.81 -0.12 -4.99
C VAL A 18 17.49 0.24 -4.27
N ARG A 19 16.36 0.19 -4.99
CA ARG A 19 15.04 0.42 -4.38
C ARG A 19 14.60 -0.80 -3.58
N ILE A 20 14.75 -2.00 -4.13
CA ILE A 20 14.45 -3.24 -3.40
C ILE A 20 15.26 -3.29 -2.10
N ASP A 21 16.57 -3.10 -2.17
CA ASP A 21 17.47 -3.13 -1.03
C ASP A 21 17.10 -2.10 0.04
N LYS A 22 16.69 -0.89 -0.40
CA LYS A 22 16.25 0.18 0.49
C LYS A 22 15.01 -0.17 1.32
N TYR A 23 14.07 -0.95 0.75
CA TYR A 23 12.75 -1.18 1.36
C TYR A 23 12.56 -2.59 1.89
N LEU A 24 13.36 -3.58 1.49
CA LEU A 24 13.17 -5.00 1.78
C LEU A 24 12.95 -5.30 3.26
N ASP A 25 13.87 -4.85 4.12
CA ASP A 25 13.81 -5.12 5.56
C ASP A 25 12.59 -4.43 6.21
N TYR A 26 12.30 -3.20 5.81
CA TYR A 26 11.14 -2.46 6.31
C TYR A 26 9.82 -3.09 5.85
N LEU A 27 9.77 -3.59 4.62
CA LEU A 27 8.60 -4.28 4.06
C LEU A 27 8.34 -5.58 4.82
N ASN A 28 9.37 -6.40 5.02
CA ASN A 28 9.26 -7.65 5.76
C ASN A 28 8.83 -7.41 7.22
N LYS A 29 9.42 -6.42 7.90
CA LYS A 29 9.01 -6.03 9.25
C LYS A 29 7.55 -5.58 9.30
N ALA A 30 7.10 -4.79 8.31
CA ALA A 30 5.71 -4.36 8.23
C ALA A 30 4.78 -5.54 7.98
N MET A 31 5.08 -6.42 7.04
CA MET A 31 4.28 -7.62 6.78
C MET A 31 4.16 -8.49 8.04
N GLN A 32 5.27 -8.74 8.73
CA GLN A 32 5.29 -9.50 9.99
C GLN A 32 4.45 -8.83 11.08
N GLU A 33 4.59 -7.51 11.29
CA GLU A 33 3.84 -6.74 12.30
C GLU A 33 2.33 -6.83 12.09
N PHE A 34 1.90 -6.83 10.82
CA PHE A 34 0.48 -6.83 10.46
C PHE A 34 -0.10 -8.20 10.09
N GLY A 35 0.64 -9.28 10.34
CA GLY A 35 0.16 -10.65 10.06
C GLY A 35 -0.03 -10.96 8.58
N ILE A 36 0.68 -10.25 7.69
CA ILE A 36 0.71 -10.52 6.25
C ILE A 36 1.83 -11.58 6.02
N ILE A 37 1.57 -12.83 6.42
CA ILE A 37 2.61 -13.87 6.54
C ILE A 37 2.27 -15.19 5.86
N THR A 38 1.11 -15.30 5.23
CA THR A 38 0.77 -16.44 4.37
C THR A 38 1.05 -16.10 2.91
N LYS A 39 1.26 -17.11 2.09
CA LYS A 39 1.51 -16.93 0.65
C LYS A 39 0.42 -16.08 -0.02
N GLU A 40 -0.83 -16.33 0.27
CA GLU A 40 -1.98 -15.63 -0.30
C GLU A 40 -2.00 -14.16 0.16
N ARG A 41 -1.80 -13.89 1.46
CA ARG A 41 -1.75 -12.54 2.01
C ARG A 41 -0.61 -11.73 1.42
N GLU A 42 0.61 -12.31 1.40
CA GLU A 42 1.80 -11.68 0.81
C GLU A 42 1.58 -11.40 -0.68
N ALA A 43 1.06 -12.37 -1.45
CA ALA A 43 0.84 -12.22 -2.89
C ALA A 43 -0.16 -11.10 -3.20
N HIS A 44 -1.31 -11.08 -2.55
CA HIS A 44 -2.30 -10.02 -2.73
C HIS A 44 -1.80 -8.66 -2.27
N PHE A 45 -1.15 -8.57 -1.12
CA PHE A 45 -0.56 -7.32 -0.62
C PHE A 45 0.51 -6.76 -1.57
N LEU A 46 1.47 -7.60 -1.99
CA LEU A 46 2.55 -7.19 -2.87
C LEU A 46 2.05 -6.79 -4.26
N ALA A 47 0.99 -7.42 -4.76
CA ALA A 47 0.35 -7.01 -6.01
C ALA A 47 -0.22 -5.59 -5.93
N GLN A 48 -0.86 -5.22 -4.82
CA GLN A 48 -1.36 -3.87 -4.60
C GLN A 48 -0.19 -2.87 -4.47
N VAL A 49 0.79 -3.17 -3.63
CA VAL A 49 1.99 -2.34 -3.44
C VAL A 49 2.71 -2.10 -4.77
N ALA A 50 2.91 -3.14 -5.58
CA ALA A 50 3.60 -3.04 -6.87
C ALA A 50 2.89 -2.07 -7.81
N HIS A 51 1.57 -2.17 -7.90
CA HIS A 51 0.77 -1.29 -8.74
C HIS A 51 0.77 0.16 -8.24
N GLU A 52 0.41 0.38 -6.97
CA GLU A 52 0.21 1.71 -6.39
C GLU A 52 1.52 2.53 -6.32
N SER A 53 2.65 1.87 -6.10
CA SER A 53 3.95 2.52 -5.99
C SER A 53 4.75 2.57 -7.30
N ALA A 54 4.19 2.07 -8.41
CA ALA A 54 4.92 1.83 -9.66
C ALA A 54 6.22 1.04 -9.40
N GLU A 55 6.08 -0.13 -8.80
CA GLU A 55 7.20 -1.00 -8.41
C GLU A 55 8.18 -0.32 -7.43
N MET A 56 7.67 0.24 -6.34
CA MET A 56 8.43 0.96 -5.30
C MET A 56 9.11 2.24 -5.79
N ARG A 57 8.77 2.74 -6.99
CA ARG A 57 9.36 3.96 -7.54
C ARG A 57 8.93 5.19 -6.77
N TYR A 58 7.65 5.29 -6.41
CA TYR A 58 7.07 6.46 -5.79
C TYR A 58 6.57 6.17 -4.37
N THR A 59 6.92 7.04 -3.44
CA THR A 59 6.41 7.10 -2.07
C THR A 59 5.60 8.37 -1.82
N ARG A 60 5.42 9.20 -2.86
CA ARG A 60 4.67 10.43 -2.83
C ARG A 60 4.01 10.65 -4.18
N GLU A 61 2.77 11.11 -4.18
CA GLU A 61 2.05 11.57 -5.35
C GLU A 61 2.80 12.73 -6.02
N LEU A 62 2.99 12.65 -7.34
CA LEU A 62 3.71 13.68 -8.11
C LEU A 62 2.88 14.96 -8.25
N ALA A 63 1.55 14.84 -8.31
CA ALA A 63 0.65 15.98 -8.37
C ALA A 63 0.75 16.85 -7.11
N SER A 64 0.40 18.13 -7.23
CA SER A 64 0.45 19.09 -6.13
C SER A 64 -0.44 18.71 -4.94
N GLY A 65 -1.57 18.05 -5.20
CA GLY A 65 -2.61 17.73 -4.22
C GLY A 65 -3.74 18.76 -4.17
N ASP A 66 -3.72 19.80 -5.02
CA ASP A 66 -4.73 20.87 -5.04
C ASP A 66 -6.14 20.32 -5.24
N LYS A 67 -6.30 19.23 -6.01
CA LYS A 67 -7.58 18.55 -6.21
C LYS A 67 -8.22 18.01 -4.91
N TYR A 68 -7.45 17.93 -3.84
CA TYR A 68 -7.94 17.46 -2.53
C TYR A 68 -8.30 18.61 -1.58
N GLU A 69 -8.07 19.87 -2.01
CA GLU A 69 -8.40 21.03 -1.17
C GLU A 69 -9.91 21.11 -0.91
N GLY A 70 -10.29 21.31 0.36
CA GLY A 70 -11.69 21.39 0.77
C GLY A 70 -12.48 20.08 0.69
N ARG A 71 -11.86 18.95 0.36
CA ARG A 71 -12.50 17.62 0.30
C ARG A 71 -12.87 17.14 1.70
N LYS A 72 -14.14 17.36 2.09
CA LYS A 72 -14.69 16.98 3.41
C LYS A 72 -14.68 15.48 3.65
N ASP A 73 -14.90 14.67 2.61
CA ASP A 73 -14.80 13.20 2.64
C ASP A 73 -13.39 12.68 2.97
N LEU A 74 -12.36 13.49 2.71
CA LEU A 74 -10.98 13.23 3.11
C LEU A 74 -10.60 13.92 4.44
N GLY A 75 -11.53 14.64 5.08
CA GLY A 75 -11.27 15.44 6.26
C GLY A 75 -10.42 16.67 6.01
N ASN A 76 -10.27 17.10 4.77
CA ASN A 76 -9.48 18.28 4.37
C ASN A 76 -10.35 19.53 4.52
N ILE A 77 -10.41 20.06 5.76
CA ILE A 77 -11.29 21.18 6.12
C ILE A 77 -10.52 22.49 6.41
N GLN A 78 -9.20 22.43 6.43
CA GLN A 78 -8.36 23.58 6.65
C GLN A 78 -7.65 23.98 5.34
N LYS A 79 -7.43 25.29 5.17
CA LYS A 79 -6.69 25.81 4.01
C LYS A 79 -5.30 25.20 3.93
N GLY A 80 -4.96 24.66 2.76
CA GLY A 80 -3.67 24.00 2.51
C GLY A 80 -3.66 22.48 2.77
N ASP A 81 -4.78 21.91 3.25
CA ASP A 81 -4.86 20.45 3.54
C ASP A 81 -4.66 19.61 2.28
N GLY A 82 -5.14 20.06 1.15
CA GLY A 82 -5.00 19.33 -0.10
C GLY A 82 -3.54 19.02 -0.44
N ARG A 83 -2.71 20.03 -0.42
CA ARG A 83 -1.25 19.89 -0.65
C ARG A 83 -0.55 19.17 0.48
N ARG A 84 -0.92 19.47 1.74
CA ARG A 84 -0.31 18.90 2.94
C ARG A 84 -0.52 17.41 3.05
N PHE A 85 -1.74 16.93 2.79
CA PHE A 85 -2.17 15.53 2.97
C PHE A 85 -2.40 14.82 1.64
N LYS A 86 -1.64 15.16 0.62
CA LYS A 86 -1.62 14.42 -0.63
C LYS A 86 -1.11 12.99 -0.43
N GLY A 87 -1.30 12.13 -1.41
CA GLY A 87 -0.94 10.72 -1.34
C GLY A 87 0.52 10.49 -0.97
N ARG A 88 0.77 9.70 0.11
CA ARG A 88 2.10 9.25 0.52
C ARG A 88 2.09 7.80 0.99
N GLY A 89 3.29 7.19 0.98
CA GLY A 89 3.48 5.77 1.23
C GLY A 89 3.20 4.93 -0.02
N PHE A 90 3.42 3.63 0.07
CA PHE A 90 3.28 2.74 -1.09
C PHE A 90 1.81 2.54 -1.55
N ILE A 91 0.84 2.71 -0.66
CA ILE A 91 -0.61 2.66 -1.01
C ILE A 91 -1.25 4.06 -0.94
N GLN A 92 -0.45 5.12 -1.00
CA GLN A 92 -0.90 6.50 -1.17
C GLN A 92 -1.97 6.95 -0.15
N VAL A 93 -1.66 6.84 1.17
CA VAL A 93 -2.50 7.43 2.23
C VAL A 93 -2.77 8.90 1.93
N THR A 94 -4.04 9.28 1.80
CA THR A 94 -4.47 10.62 1.35
C THR A 94 -5.53 11.20 2.29
N GLY A 95 -5.44 12.50 2.53
CA GLY A 95 -6.41 13.26 3.32
C GLY A 95 -6.10 13.31 4.81
N ARG A 96 -6.42 14.48 5.44
CA ARG A 96 -6.20 14.74 6.87
C ARG A 96 -6.77 13.62 7.76
N ALA A 97 -7.97 13.14 7.45
CA ALA A 97 -8.63 12.10 8.25
C ALA A 97 -7.79 10.81 8.30
N ASN A 98 -7.28 10.33 7.14
CA ASN A 98 -6.45 9.12 7.09
C ASN A 98 -5.09 9.34 7.77
N TYR A 99 -4.46 10.50 7.60
CA TYR A 99 -3.22 10.83 8.32
C TYR A 99 -3.43 10.85 9.83
N THR A 100 -4.55 11.41 10.31
CA THR A 100 -4.89 11.43 11.73
C THR A 100 -5.14 10.00 12.27
N ARG A 101 -5.89 9.19 11.54
CA ARG A 101 -6.12 7.77 11.90
C ARG A 101 -4.80 6.99 11.98
N TYR A 102 -3.92 7.19 10.99
CA TYR A 102 -2.63 6.53 11.00
C TYR A 102 -1.73 7.04 12.13
N LYS A 103 -1.73 8.36 12.45
CA LYS A 103 -1.02 8.94 13.60
C LYS A 103 -1.43 8.25 14.90
N LEU A 104 -2.75 8.12 15.14
CA LEU A 104 -3.28 7.47 16.35
C LEU A 104 -2.83 6.01 16.45
N PHE A 105 -2.73 5.33 15.34
CA PHE A 105 -2.27 3.95 15.26
C PHE A 105 -0.75 3.82 15.43
N CYS A 106 0.02 4.60 14.70
CA CYS A 106 1.48 4.41 14.62
C CYS A 106 2.29 5.11 15.72
N GLY A 107 1.67 6.06 16.43
CA GLY A 107 2.34 6.87 17.46
C GLY A 107 3.27 7.97 16.93
N TYR A 108 3.44 8.10 15.61
CA TYR A 108 4.26 9.15 14.99
C TYR A 108 3.40 10.32 14.53
N ASP A 109 3.88 11.54 14.69
CA ASP A 109 3.16 12.74 14.27
C ASP A 109 3.25 13.00 12.76
N VAL A 110 2.63 12.12 11.98
CA VAL A 110 2.52 12.25 10.52
C VAL A 110 1.58 13.37 10.08
N VAL A 111 0.82 13.95 11.00
CA VAL A 111 -0.03 15.12 10.70
C VAL A 111 0.82 16.38 10.65
N SER A 112 1.73 16.56 11.62
CA SER A 112 2.67 17.68 11.61
C SER A 112 3.82 17.49 10.61
N LYS A 113 4.25 16.23 10.41
CA LYS A 113 5.36 15.81 9.54
C LYS A 113 4.92 14.75 8.53
N PRO A 114 4.10 15.12 7.53
CA PRO A 114 3.55 14.17 6.56
C PRO A 114 4.61 13.45 5.72
N GLU A 115 5.78 14.04 5.55
CA GLU A 115 6.94 13.45 4.86
C GLU A 115 7.49 12.18 5.54
N LEU A 116 7.16 11.92 6.80
CA LEU A 116 7.51 10.66 7.47
C LEU A 116 6.95 9.44 6.74
N LEU A 117 5.82 9.60 6.02
CA LEU A 117 5.26 8.53 5.17
C LEU A 117 6.05 8.26 3.89
N GLU A 118 7.00 9.12 3.53
CA GLU A 118 7.87 8.95 2.36
C GLU A 118 9.13 8.13 2.69
N LEU A 119 9.48 8.05 3.98
CA LEU A 119 10.63 7.30 4.48
C LEU A 119 10.37 5.78 4.43
N PRO A 120 11.40 4.92 4.35
CA PRO A 120 11.22 3.48 4.18
C PRO A 120 10.26 2.85 5.18
N ARG A 121 10.43 3.14 6.47
CA ARG A 121 9.54 2.64 7.53
C ARG A 121 8.11 3.15 7.36
N GLY A 122 7.95 4.45 7.10
CA GLY A 122 6.63 5.07 6.93
C GLY A 122 5.90 4.52 5.71
N ALA A 123 6.60 4.42 4.57
CA ALA A 123 6.01 3.98 3.31
C ALA A 123 5.52 2.53 3.35
N THR A 124 6.29 1.64 3.95
CA THR A 124 5.96 0.21 4.04
C THR A 124 4.92 -0.06 5.13
N ARG A 125 5.11 0.52 6.32
CA ARG A 125 4.23 0.30 7.47
C ARG A 125 2.84 0.88 7.27
N SER A 126 2.73 2.07 6.64
CA SER A 126 1.41 2.65 6.32
C SER A 126 0.65 1.84 5.26
N ALA A 127 1.36 1.20 4.33
CA ALA A 127 0.74 0.30 3.36
C ALA A 127 0.17 -0.96 4.02
N ALA A 128 0.93 -1.60 4.90
CA ALA A 128 0.47 -2.77 5.66
C ALA A 128 -0.69 -2.41 6.59
N TRP A 129 -0.62 -1.27 7.30
CA TRP A 129 -1.73 -0.76 8.10
C TRP A 129 -2.98 -0.52 7.25
N PHE A 130 -2.85 0.12 6.10
CA PHE A 130 -4.00 0.35 5.21
C PHE A 130 -4.64 -0.97 4.78
N PHE A 131 -3.84 -1.96 4.40
CA PHE A 131 -4.32 -3.26 3.95
C PHE A 131 -5.05 -4.05 5.05
N THR A 132 -4.72 -3.85 6.32
CA THR A 132 -5.28 -4.65 7.43
C THR A 132 -6.29 -3.90 8.30
N ALA A 133 -6.27 -2.56 8.31
CA ALA A 133 -7.12 -1.77 9.18
C ALA A 133 -7.54 -0.41 8.58
N GLY A 134 -6.65 0.23 7.82
CA GLY A 134 -6.84 1.61 7.37
C GLY A 134 -7.97 1.79 6.35
N CYS A 135 -8.30 0.77 5.58
CA CYS A 135 -9.37 0.79 4.59
C CYS A 135 -10.76 0.42 5.16
N GLY A 136 -10.89 0.29 6.48
CA GLY A 136 -12.16 -0.05 7.14
C GLY A 136 -12.46 -1.54 7.26
N GLN A 137 -11.62 -2.40 6.70
CA GLN A 137 -11.70 -3.86 6.82
C GLN A 137 -10.30 -4.49 6.73
N ASN A 138 -10.18 -5.75 7.15
CA ASN A 138 -8.92 -6.49 7.04
C ASN A 138 -8.89 -7.28 5.72
N LEU A 139 -8.11 -6.81 4.74
CA LEU A 139 -7.99 -7.45 3.43
C LEU A 139 -7.24 -8.80 3.47
N CYS A 140 -6.54 -9.11 4.57
CA CYS A 140 -5.98 -10.44 4.79
C CYS A 140 -7.08 -11.51 4.84
N ILE A 141 -8.26 -11.17 5.41
CA ILE A 141 -9.40 -12.09 5.46
C ILE A 141 -9.90 -12.43 4.04
N LEU A 142 -9.93 -11.43 3.14
CA LEU A 142 -10.26 -11.69 1.73
C LEU A 142 -9.18 -12.52 1.04
N ALA A 143 -7.91 -12.21 1.28
CA ALA A 143 -6.79 -12.95 0.70
C ALA A 143 -6.78 -14.43 1.14
N ASP A 144 -7.14 -14.73 2.39
CA ASP A 144 -7.23 -16.09 2.92
C ASP A 144 -8.32 -16.94 2.22
N LEU A 145 -9.30 -16.30 1.58
CA LEU A 145 -10.33 -16.99 0.80
C LEU A 145 -9.86 -17.40 -0.61
N ASP A 146 -8.67 -16.95 -1.04
CA ASP A 146 -8.12 -17.33 -2.35
C ASP A 146 -7.69 -18.80 -2.35
N ASN A 147 -8.48 -19.63 -3.01
CA ASN A 147 -8.26 -21.08 -3.13
C ASN A 147 -7.76 -21.50 -4.54
N GLY A 148 -7.29 -20.56 -5.33
CA GLY A 148 -6.81 -20.76 -6.70
C GLY A 148 -7.92 -20.76 -7.76
N ARG A 149 -9.16 -21.14 -7.43
CA ARG A 149 -10.30 -21.13 -8.37
C ARG A 149 -11.02 -19.78 -8.40
N ASN A 150 -10.99 -19.05 -7.28
CA ASN A 150 -11.66 -17.77 -7.10
C ASN A 150 -10.71 -16.57 -7.06
N THR A 151 -9.44 -16.76 -7.40
CA THR A 151 -8.38 -15.73 -7.33
C THR A 151 -8.79 -14.40 -8.00
N GLU A 152 -9.43 -14.48 -9.17
CA GLU A 152 -9.87 -13.27 -9.88
C GLU A 152 -10.93 -12.48 -9.10
N LEU A 153 -11.90 -13.16 -8.52
CA LEU A 153 -12.93 -12.55 -7.69
C LEU A 153 -12.33 -11.87 -6.45
N ILE A 154 -11.41 -12.55 -5.77
CA ILE A 154 -10.71 -12.02 -4.60
C ILE A 154 -9.88 -10.79 -4.98
N LEU A 155 -9.13 -10.86 -6.09
CA LEU A 155 -8.37 -9.71 -6.61
C LEU A 155 -9.27 -8.51 -6.89
N GLN A 156 -10.41 -8.71 -7.55
CA GLN A 156 -11.37 -7.64 -7.83
C GLN A 156 -11.90 -7.01 -6.55
N ASN A 157 -12.27 -7.82 -5.55
CA ASN A 157 -12.78 -7.33 -4.28
C ASN A 157 -11.71 -6.51 -3.52
N ILE A 158 -10.49 -7.01 -3.42
CA ILE A 158 -9.37 -6.28 -2.81
C ILE A 158 -9.09 -4.98 -3.59
N THR A 159 -9.08 -5.03 -4.92
CA THR A 159 -8.84 -3.85 -5.76
C THR A 159 -9.91 -2.77 -5.55
N LYS A 160 -11.20 -3.15 -5.47
CA LYS A 160 -12.29 -2.21 -5.19
C LYS A 160 -12.10 -1.48 -3.87
N VAL A 161 -11.64 -2.20 -2.84
CA VAL A 161 -11.39 -1.59 -1.52
C VAL A 161 -10.21 -0.64 -1.55
N VAL A 162 -9.12 -1.03 -2.21
CA VAL A 162 -7.88 -0.23 -2.28
C VAL A 162 -8.07 1.03 -3.14
N ASN A 163 -8.76 0.90 -4.28
CA ASN A 163 -8.82 1.95 -5.31
C ASN A 163 -10.20 2.60 -5.45
N GLY A 164 -11.23 2.12 -4.77
CA GLY A 164 -12.61 2.58 -4.96
C GLY A 164 -13.27 2.08 -6.27
N GLY A 165 -12.58 1.25 -7.06
CA GLY A 165 -13.04 0.70 -8.34
C GLY A 165 -12.10 -0.37 -8.87
N LEU A 166 -12.13 -0.61 -10.18
CA LEU A 166 -11.31 -1.64 -10.84
C LEU A 166 -10.17 -1.03 -11.69
N ASN A 167 -9.79 0.24 -11.45
CA ASN A 167 -8.70 0.87 -12.18
C ASN A 167 -7.39 0.12 -11.94
N GLY A 168 -6.67 -0.20 -13.02
CA GLY A 168 -5.41 -0.93 -12.95
C GLY A 168 -5.54 -2.42 -12.62
N LEU A 169 -6.75 -3.02 -12.73
CA LEU A 169 -6.97 -4.44 -12.42
C LEU A 169 -6.03 -5.36 -13.20
N ASP A 170 -5.82 -5.12 -14.51
CA ASP A 170 -4.92 -5.94 -15.33
C ASP A 170 -3.46 -5.89 -14.86
N SER A 171 -3.02 -4.71 -14.41
CA SER A 171 -1.69 -4.55 -13.82
C SER A 171 -1.56 -5.32 -12.52
N ARG A 172 -2.56 -5.21 -11.62
CA ARG A 172 -2.59 -5.93 -10.34
C ARG A 172 -2.66 -7.45 -10.55
N ARG A 173 -3.40 -7.91 -11.56
CA ARG A 173 -3.46 -9.33 -11.95
C ARG A 173 -2.09 -9.87 -12.36
N ARG A 174 -1.34 -9.13 -13.20
CA ARG A 174 0.02 -9.51 -13.57
C ARG A 174 0.96 -9.59 -12.37
N TYR A 175 0.88 -8.62 -11.45
CA TYR A 175 1.68 -8.65 -10.22
C TYR A 175 1.28 -9.79 -9.29
N LEU A 176 -0.01 -10.06 -9.14
CA LEU A 176 -0.50 -11.18 -8.33
C LEU A 176 0.00 -12.53 -8.89
N GLN A 177 -0.09 -12.72 -10.20
CA GLN A 177 0.41 -13.94 -10.85
C GLN A 177 1.92 -14.11 -10.61
N ARG A 178 2.70 -13.03 -10.75
CA ARG A 178 4.14 -13.07 -10.46
C ARG A 178 4.43 -13.37 -9.00
N ALA A 179 3.66 -12.79 -8.09
CA ALA A 179 3.80 -13.03 -6.65
C ALA A 179 3.49 -14.49 -6.29
N LYS A 180 2.37 -15.04 -6.78
CA LYS A 180 2.01 -16.45 -6.56
C LYS A 180 3.06 -17.43 -7.10
N ASN A 181 3.76 -17.07 -8.18
CA ASN A 181 4.81 -17.89 -8.77
C ASN A 181 6.18 -17.73 -8.07
N ALA A 182 6.40 -16.60 -7.39
CA ALA A 182 7.69 -16.29 -6.77
C ALA A 182 7.75 -16.70 -5.28
N LEU A 183 6.61 -16.69 -4.59
CA LEU A 183 6.44 -17.09 -3.20
C LEU A 183 6.18 -18.59 -3.06
#